data_26284cd56355317633b09ea992898625
#
_entry.id   26284cd56355317633b09ea992898625
#
_cell.length_a   1.000
_cell.length_b   1.000
_cell.length_c   1.000
_cell.angle_alpha   90.00
_cell.angle_beta   90.00
_cell.angle_gamma   90.00
#
_symmetry.space_group_name_H-M   'P 1'
#
loop_
_entity.id
_entity.type
_entity.pdbx_description
1 polymer ?
#
loop_
_entity_poly.entity_id
_entity_poly.type
_entity_poly.pdbx_seq_one_letter_code
_entity_poly.pdbx_strand_id
1 'polypeptide(L)'
;MIRTRPSALIAAATAAGLLAACSGGTNAAGGNSSSTTLTLASVDQGSIEDVVKAFEKANPGVDVRFTTSGADQYQQQIRTKLASGTAPDVMSVWPGNGNPAATYVLAKPGYLLDLSDRPWAAELPDAVKTVSQYEGKTYNGVFGLNGIGAVYNQDALDKAGLTPPGTWTELLDFCEDANAEGTPAFALGIQDNWVTQLVLYALVATTVYGPDPGFDTRMQAGQATFADSPWTTAMDKYQQMDKAGCFQKNPLGTSYEASQELAATGRTLGIVQGNWVIALLKGKNPNGKFTLKALPATDTPSEFLMPAAAGAGYGVNAKAKNKELAVKFVDFVMSPEGMTLFVKKQGGLPALSDTGFTPDASLTELSTFLGDDRTVPFMDQLWPNPKVQQSMLSGLQEVFSDQSTPDEVLQAMDTDYTSGS
;
A
#
# COMPACT_ATOMS: atom_id res chain seq x y z
N MET A 1 66.10 0.40 4.43
CA MET A 1 66.64 1.22 3.34
C MET A 1 65.51 2.16 2.94
N ILE A 2 65.34 3.28 3.51
CA ILE A 2 65.84 4.65 3.27
C ILE A 2 65.82 5.05 1.75
N ARG A 3 64.92 5.95 1.42
CA ARG A 3 65.10 7.20 0.62
C ARG A 3 63.71 7.71 0.17
N THR A 4 63.18 8.75 0.70
CA THR A 4 63.34 10.22 0.61
C THR A 4 62.59 10.86 -0.58
N ARG A 5 61.81 11.86 -0.18
CA ARG A 5 61.07 12.89 -0.96
C ARG A 5 61.97 13.69 -1.91
N PRO A 6 61.40 14.52 -2.85
CA PRO A 6 61.05 15.86 -2.41
C PRO A 6 59.80 16.50 -3.03
N SER A 7 59.37 17.56 -2.33
CA SER A 7 58.36 18.56 -2.64
C SER A 7 58.82 19.54 -3.73
N ALA A 8 57.92 20.15 -4.50
CA ALA A 8 58.11 21.43 -5.16
C ALA A 8 56.81 22.27 -5.11
N LEU A 9 56.95 23.39 -4.46
CA LEU A 9 56.07 24.57 -4.45
C LEU A 9 56.33 25.47 -5.65
N ILE A 10 55.45 26.52 -5.82
CA ILE A 10 55.57 27.77 -6.62
C ILE A 10 54.53 27.78 -7.79
N ALA A 11 53.74 28.84 -8.06
CA ALA A 11 53.52 30.16 -7.48
C ALA A 11 52.20 30.72 -8.08
N ALA A 12 51.66 31.71 -7.39
CA ALA A 12 50.52 32.53 -7.77
C ALA A 12 50.86 33.51 -8.92
N ALA A 13 49.87 33.81 -9.76
CA ALA A 13 49.85 35.03 -10.55
C ALA A 13 48.43 35.58 -10.67
N THR A 14 48.21 36.68 -10.01
CA THR A 14 47.12 37.65 -10.14
C THR A 14 47.24 38.44 -11.44
N ALA A 15 46.12 38.59 -12.17
CA ALA A 15 45.98 39.70 -13.12
C ALA A 15 44.53 40.20 -13.12
N ALA A 16 44.35 41.43 -12.64
CA ALA A 16 43.15 42.22 -12.76
C ALA A 16 43.17 42.95 -14.12
N GLY A 17 42.03 43.07 -14.77
CA GLY A 17 41.82 43.82 -16.00
C GLY A 17 40.41 44.35 -16.12
N LEU A 18 40.27 45.66 -16.15
CA LEU A 18 39.09 46.50 -16.06
C LEU A 18 38.31 46.62 -17.38
N LEU A 19 36.97 46.73 -17.25
CA LEU A 19 35.98 47.60 -17.89
C LEU A 19 36.04 47.88 -19.41
N ALA A 20 34.92 47.56 -20.08
CA ALA A 20 34.26 48.51 -21.00
C ALA A 20 32.79 48.17 -21.16
N ALA A 21 31.94 49.10 -20.80
CA ALA A 21 30.50 49.13 -21.09
C ALA A 21 30.30 49.56 -22.55
N CYS A 22 29.33 48.92 -23.25
CA CYS A 22 28.59 49.56 -24.33
C CYS A 22 27.19 49.01 -24.42
N SER A 23 26.26 49.92 -24.32
CA SER A 23 24.82 49.82 -24.43
C SER A 23 24.37 49.35 -25.83
N GLY A 24 23.32 48.55 -25.85
CA GLY A 24 22.58 48.19 -27.05
C GLY A 24 21.34 47.39 -26.68
N GLY A 25 20.22 48.11 -26.49
CA GLY A 25 18.96 47.47 -26.16
C GLY A 25 18.37 46.71 -27.35
N THR A 26 17.91 45.51 -27.09
CA THR A 26 16.75 44.89 -27.77
C THR A 26 15.94 44.14 -26.74
N ASN A 27 14.73 44.63 -26.49
CA ASN A 27 13.71 43.93 -25.75
C ASN A 27 13.39 42.61 -26.46
N ALA A 28 13.99 41.53 -26.02
CA ALA A 28 13.43 40.20 -26.19
C ALA A 28 12.68 39.86 -24.91
N ALA A 29 11.37 39.93 -24.96
CA ALA A 29 10.50 39.38 -23.94
C ALA A 29 10.69 37.86 -23.94
N GLY A 30 11.79 37.38 -23.37
CA GLY A 30 12.00 36.03 -22.93
C GLY A 30 11.36 35.90 -21.56
N GLY A 31 10.12 35.47 -21.52
CA GLY A 31 9.48 35.08 -20.29
C GLY A 31 10.29 33.93 -19.68
N ASN A 32 11.13 34.25 -18.70
CA ASN A 32 11.65 33.29 -17.75
C ASN A 32 10.47 32.86 -16.93
N SER A 33 9.69 31.88 -17.42
CA SER A 33 8.77 31.14 -16.57
C SER A 33 9.64 30.32 -15.62
N SER A 34 9.96 30.90 -14.45
CA SER A 34 10.53 30.15 -13.35
C SER A 34 9.53 29.05 -13.02
N SER A 35 9.83 27.81 -13.45
CA SER A 35 8.97 26.67 -13.11
C SER A 35 8.89 26.54 -11.60
N THR A 36 7.67 26.49 -11.07
CA THR A 36 7.45 26.26 -9.64
C THR A 36 7.55 24.75 -9.40
N THR A 37 8.57 24.33 -8.67
CA THR A 37 8.80 22.90 -8.40
C THR A 37 7.98 22.44 -7.20
N LEU A 38 7.27 21.31 -7.36
CA LEU A 38 6.65 20.51 -6.30
C LEU A 38 7.43 19.21 -6.12
N THR A 39 7.74 18.84 -4.89
CA THR A 39 8.40 17.54 -4.58
C THR A 39 7.41 16.54 -4.02
N LEU A 40 7.47 15.29 -4.51
CA LEU A 40 6.55 14.23 -4.15
C LEU A 40 7.30 12.91 -3.88
N ALA A 41 6.94 12.20 -2.80
CA ALA A 41 7.33 10.80 -2.61
C ALA A 41 6.09 9.91 -2.61
N SER A 42 6.10 8.87 -3.43
CA SER A 42 4.99 7.95 -3.63
C SER A 42 5.41 6.51 -3.51
N VAL A 43 4.48 5.65 -3.05
CA VAL A 43 4.60 4.20 -3.13
C VAL A 43 3.90 3.63 -4.37
N ASP A 44 3.15 4.45 -5.08
CA ASP A 44 2.41 4.07 -6.28
C ASP A 44 3.33 4.05 -7.51
N GLN A 45 3.88 2.88 -7.79
CA GLN A 45 4.75 2.67 -8.94
C GLN A 45 3.91 2.54 -10.22
N GLY A 46 3.87 3.58 -11.02
CA GLY A 46 3.22 3.58 -12.34
C GLY A 46 1.87 4.30 -12.43
N SER A 47 1.09 4.42 -11.35
CA SER A 47 -0.14 5.22 -11.37
C SER A 47 0.13 6.71 -11.21
N ILE A 48 1.15 7.07 -10.43
CA ILE A 48 1.49 8.45 -10.12
C ILE A 48 1.91 9.26 -11.36
N GLU A 49 2.57 8.63 -12.34
CA GLU A 49 3.05 9.33 -13.54
C GLU A 49 1.93 9.98 -14.34
N ASP A 50 0.81 9.27 -14.53
CA ASP A 50 -0.32 9.76 -15.34
C ASP A 50 -1.02 10.92 -14.60
N VAL A 51 -1.11 10.84 -13.28
CA VAL A 51 -1.67 11.90 -12.43
C VAL A 51 -0.78 13.14 -12.45
N VAL A 52 0.54 12.96 -12.33
CA VAL A 52 1.51 14.06 -12.42
C VAL A 52 1.41 14.76 -13.76
N LYS A 53 1.42 14.02 -14.87
CA LYS A 53 1.27 14.59 -16.23
C LYS A 53 -0.04 15.37 -16.39
N ALA A 54 -1.16 14.84 -15.86
CA ALA A 54 -2.44 15.53 -15.92
C ALA A 54 -2.44 16.81 -15.07
N PHE A 55 -1.85 16.75 -13.88
CA PHE A 55 -1.71 17.92 -13.00
C PHE A 55 -0.85 19.02 -13.64
N GLU A 56 0.32 18.68 -14.19
CA GLU A 56 1.20 19.63 -14.88
C GLU A 56 0.53 20.26 -16.10
N LYS A 57 -0.22 19.47 -16.87
CA LYS A 57 -1.02 19.96 -18.00
C LYS A 57 -2.08 20.98 -17.56
N ALA A 58 -2.73 20.74 -16.42
CA ALA A 58 -3.72 21.65 -15.84
C ALA A 58 -3.07 22.87 -15.16
N ASN A 59 -1.75 22.84 -14.89
CA ASN A 59 -1.00 23.89 -14.20
C ASN A 59 0.29 24.26 -14.96
N PRO A 60 0.20 24.99 -16.09
CA PRO A 60 1.37 25.37 -16.88
C PRO A 60 2.41 26.12 -16.03
N GLY A 61 3.69 25.72 -16.12
CA GLY A 61 4.79 26.27 -15.33
C GLY A 61 5.05 25.59 -14.00
N VAL A 62 4.29 24.52 -13.66
CA VAL A 62 4.61 23.62 -12.54
C VAL A 62 5.47 22.46 -13.05
N ASP A 63 6.48 22.09 -12.25
CA ASP A 63 7.36 20.93 -12.45
C ASP A 63 7.24 20.02 -11.21
N VAL A 64 6.65 18.83 -11.34
CA VAL A 64 6.49 17.87 -10.24
C VAL A 64 7.61 16.85 -10.27
N ARG A 65 8.51 16.95 -9.31
CA ARG A 65 9.61 16.00 -9.11
C ARG A 65 9.20 14.94 -8.14
N PHE A 66 8.99 13.73 -8.62
CA PHE A 66 8.57 12.63 -7.77
C PHE A 66 9.62 11.51 -7.68
N THR A 67 9.57 10.80 -6.56
CA THR A 67 10.32 9.56 -6.32
C THR A 67 9.37 8.47 -5.90
N THR A 68 9.63 7.24 -6.35
CA THR A 68 8.89 6.05 -5.91
C THR A 68 9.84 5.08 -5.20
N SER A 69 9.31 4.35 -4.24
CA SER A 69 10.03 3.28 -3.54
C SER A 69 9.06 2.21 -3.04
N GLY A 70 9.57 1.01 -2.77
CA GLY A 70 8.78 -0.06 -2.14
C GLY A 70 8.29 0.36 -0.74
N ALA A 71 7.18 -0.25 -0.30
CA ALA A 71 6.49 0.13 0.93
C ALA A 71 7.40 0.11 2.17
N ASP A 72 8.16 -0.97 2.37
CA ASP A 72 9.04 -1.13 3.54
C ASP A 72 10.13 -0.05 3.59
N GLN A 73 10.81 0.16 2.48
CA GLN A 73 11.84 1.19 2.37
C GLN A 73 11.25 2.59 2.61
N TYR A 74 10.09 2.85 2.04
CA TYR A 74 9.38 4.12 2.20
C TYR A 74 9.04 4.40 3.67
N GLN A 75 8.39 3.45 4.34
CA GLN A 75 7.96 3.57 5.74
C GLN A 75 9.13 3.80 6.69
N GLN A 76 10.26 3.14 6.47
CA GLN A 76 11.48 3.33 7.27
C GLN A 76 12.07 4.74 7.11
N GLN A 77 12.01 5.32 5.92
CA GLN A 77 12.70 6.57 5.60
C GLN A 77 11.86 7.82 5.86
N ILE A 78 10.52 7.76 5.67
CA ILE A 78 9.71 8.97 5.64
C ILE A 78 9.71 9.72 6.98
N ARG A 79 9.65 9.02 8.11
CA ARG A 79 9.70 9.64 9.44
C ARG A 79 11.05 10.34 9.69
N THR A 80 12.14 9.71 9.29
CA THR A 80 13.49 10.29 9.40
C THR A 80 13.60 11.56 8.56
N LYS A 81 13.09 11.54 7.33
CA LYS A 81 13.06 12.72 6.45
C LYS A 81 12.19 13.84 7.01
N LEU A 82 11.04 13.52 7.61
CA LEU A 82 10.17 14.50 8.27
C LEU A 82 10.84 15.12 9.49
N ALA A 83 11.46 14.31 10.35
CA ALA A 83 12.16 14.77 11.53
C ALA A 83 13.38 15.67 11.19
N SER A 84 14.12 15.34 10.14
CA SER A 84 15.26 16.13 9.65
C SER A 84 14.88 17.35 8.79
N GLY A 85 13.60 17.51 8.43
CA GLY A 85 13.13 18.60 7.57
C GLY A 85 13.51 18.43 6.09
N THR A 86 13.85 17.21 5.65
CA THR A 86 14.23 16.86 4.27
C THR A 86 13.14 16.12 3.52
N ALA A 87 11.96 15.97 4.13
CA ALA A 87 10.81 15.31 3.48
C ALA A 87 10.26 16.15 2.32
N PRO A 88 9.67 15.51 1.29
CA PRO A 88 9.05 16.19 0.17
C PRO A 88 7.83 17.01 0.60
N ASP A 89 7.30 17.83 -0.31
CA ASP A 89 6.12 18.66 -0.07
C ASP A 89 4.84 17.81 0.06
N VAL A 90 4.71 16.76 -0.76
CA VAL A 90 3.62 15.79 -0.74
C VAL A 90 4.19 14.39 -0.58
N MET A 91 3.48 13.53 0.14
CA MET A 91 3.94 12.18 0.44
C MET A 91 2.80 11.19 0.56
N SER A 92 3.04 9.93 0.23
CA SER A 92 2.11 8.84 0.54
C SER A 92 1.94 8.68 2.04
N VAL A 93 0.69 8.53 2.48
CA VAL A 93 0.30 8.33 3.88
C VAL A 93 -0.68 7.16 3.95
N TRP A 94 -0.42 6.20 4.83
CA TRP A 94 -1.38 5.11 5.06
C TRP A 94 -2.50 5.56 5.98
N PRO A 95 -3.71 5.01 5.82
CA PRO A 95 -4.82 5.25 6.74
C PRO A 95 -4.54 4.69 8.14
N GLY A 96 -5.17 5.29 9.15
CA GLY A 96 -5.15 4.80 10.53
C GLY A 96 -3.82 4.96 11.26
N ASN A 97 -3.42 3.92 12.01
CA ASN A 97 -2.29 3.95 12.93
C ASN A 97 -1.34 2.73 12.83
N GLY A 98 -1.61 1.79 11.90
CA GLY A 98 -0.97 0.47 11.87
C GLY A 98 0.50 0.43 11.45
N ASN A 99 1.05 1.47 10.81
CA ASN A 99 2.43 1.44 10.33
C ASN A 99 3.15 2.77 10.52
N PRO A 100 4.50 2.81 10.38
CA PRO A 100 5.30 4.02 10.63
C PRO A 100 4.95 5.25 9.79
N ALA A 101 4.29 5.09 8.65
CA ALA A 101 3.85 6.17 7.75
C ALA A 101 2.33 6.38 7.78
N ALA A 102 1.66 5.90 8.83
CA ALA A 102 0.21 6.04 9.00
C ALA A 102 -0.21 7.46 9.42
N THR A 103 -1.44 7.81 9.12
CA THR A 103 -2.04 9.13 9.38
C THR A 103 -1.83 9.58 10.82
N TYR A 104 -2.17 8.75 11.81
CA TYR A 104 -2.07 9.11 13.23
C TYR A 104 -0.61 9.28 13.67
N VAL A 105 0.26 8.38 13.20
CA VAL A 105 1.70 8.40 13.52
C VAL A 105 2.38 9.67 13.02
N LEU A 106 1.94 10.18 11.86
CA LEU A 106 2.53 11.39 11.26
C LEU A 106 1.81 12.67 11.69
N ALA A 107 0.50 12.62 11.96
CA ALA A 107 -0.27 13.79 12.40
C ALA A 107 0.04 14.18 13.85
N LYS A 108 0.13 13.20 14.77
CA LYS A 108 0.38 13.44 16.20
C LYS A 108 1.61 14.33 16.48
N PRO A 109 2.77 14.16 15.84
CA PRO A 109 3.92 15.07 16.02
C PRO A 109 3.85 16.35 15.16
N GLY A 110 2.76 16.60 14.43
CA GLY A 110 2.58 17.80 13.60
C GLY A 110 3.36 17.77 12.28
N TYR A 111 3.61 16.60 11.71
CA TYR A 111 4.30 16.48 10.43
C TYR A 111 3.40 16.73 9.23
N LEU A 112 2.08 16.55 9.37
CA LEU A 112 1.11 16.73 8.31
C LEU A 112 0.35 18.05 8.45
N LEU A 113 0.01 18.65 7.33
CA LEU A 113 -0.84 19.84 7.23
C LEU A 113 -2.31 19.41 7.37
N ASP A 114 -3.08 20.18 8.14
CA ASP A 114 -4.53 20.03 8.27
C ASP A 114 -5.22 20.37 6.94
N LEU A 115 -5.99 19.44 6.41
CA LEU A 115 -6.74 19.53 5.15
C LEU A 115 -8.26 19.54 5.37
N SER A 116 -8.71 19.77 6.60
CA SER A 116 -10.14 19.71 6.96
C SER A 116 -11.01 20.74 6.24
N ASP A 117 -10.41 21.86 5.80
CA ASP A 117 -11.09 22.92 5.04
C ASP A 117 -11.29 22.59 3.56
N ARG A 118 -10.77 21.46 3.09
CA ARG A 118 -10.94 21.06 1.69
C ARG A 118 -12.35 20.50 1.45
N PRO A 119 -13.01 20.88 0.33
CA PRO A 119 -14.38 20.44 0.04
C PRO A 119 -14.53 18.91 0.13
N TRP A 120 -13.61 18.16 -0.48
CA TRP A 120 -13.62 16.69 -0.49
C TRP A 120 -13.51 16.07 0.91
N ALA A 121 -12.91 16.75 1.90
CA ALA A 121 -12.75 16.19 3.24
C ALA A 121 -14.09 15.95 3.94
N ALA A 122 -15.08 16.80 3.69
CA ALA A 122 -16.43 16.64 4.22
C ALA A 122 -17.21 15.49 3.53
N GLU A 123 -16.87 15.20 2.29
CA GLU A 123 -17.56 14.21 1.44
C GLU A 123 -17.04 12.78 1.64
N LEU A 124 -15.90 12.60 2.33
CA LEU A 124 -15.37 11.26 2.61
C LEU A 124 -16.38 10.41 3.38
N PRO A 125 -16.55 9.13 3.04
CA PRO A 125 -17.35 8.18 3.83
C PRO A 125 -16.85 8.09 5.28
N ASP A 126 -17.73 7.82 6.23
CA ASP A 126 -17.36 7.80 7.66
C ASP A 126 -16.26 6.78 7.99
N ALA A 127 -16.27 5.61 7.34
CA ALA A 127 -15.20 4.62 7.47
C ALA A 127 -13.84 5.17 7.00
N VAL A 128 -13.82 5.97 5.93
CA VAL A 128 -12.59 6.62 5.43
C VAL A 128 -12.18 7.78 6.36
N LYS A 129 -13.14 8.57 6.86
CA LYS A 129 -12.86 9.64 7.84
C LYS A 129 -12.18 9.08 9.08
N THR A 130 -12.69 7.96 9.62
CA THR A 130 -12.13 7.31 10.81
C THR A 130 -10.62 7.09 10.71
N VAL A 131 -10.11 6.74 9.53
CA VAL A 131 -8.69 6.37 9.32
C VAL A 131 -7.87 7.47 8.64
N SER A 132 -8.51 8.51 8.08
CA SER A 132 -7.83 9.66 7.45
C SER A 132 -7.76 10.91 8.34
N GLN A 133 -8.44 10.87 9.51
CA GLN A 133 -8.49 11.95 10.48
C GLN A 133 -7.73 11.59 11.76
N TYR A 134 -7.15 12.60 12.40
CA TYR A 134 -6.60 12.52 13.75
C TYR A 134 -7.13 13.69 14.57
N GLU A 135 -7.71 13.43 15.75
CA GLU A 135 -8.36 14.44 16.61
C GLU A 135 -9.40 15.30 15.86
N GLY A 136 -10.19 14.65 14.98
CA GLY A 136 -11.25 15.31 14.21
C GLY A 136 -10.76 16.15 13.02
N LYS A 137 -9.47 16.11 12.68
CA LYS A 137 -8.87 16.84 11.56
C LYS A 137 -8.41 15.90 10.47
N THR A 138 -8.66 16.26 9.23
CA THR A 138 -8.27 15.47 8.04
C THR A 138 -6.83 15.77 7.65
N TYR A 139 -6.01 14.71 7.51
CA TYR A 139 -4.59 14.83 7.15
C TYR A 139 -4.20 14.00 5.92
N ASN A 140 -5.09 13.13 5.45
CA ASN A 140 -4.82 12.19 4.38
C ASN A 140 -5.94 12.24 3.33
N GLY A 141 -5.59 12.61 2.09
CA GLY A 141 -6.46 12.53 0.93
C GLY A 141 -6.47 11.10 0.39
N VAL A 142 -7.38 10.28 0.92
CA VAL A 142 -7.60 8.90 0.47
C VAL A 142 -8.39 8.91 -0.82
N PHE A 143 -7.76 8.55 -1.91
CA PHE A 143 -8.37 8.59 -3.25
C PHE A 143 -9.03 7.27 -3.67
N GLY A 144 -8.69 6.14 -3.02
CA GLY A 144 -9.17 4.82 -3.44
C GLY A 144 -9.45 3.86 -2.30
N LEU A 145 -10.37 2.94 -2.57
CA LEU A 145 -10.67 1.77 -1.75
C LEU A 145 -10.03 0.54 -2.37
N ASN A 146 -9.45 -0.30 -1.52
CA ASN A 146 -8.80 -1.53 -1.91
C ASN A 146 -9.41 -2.73 -1.19
N GLY A 147 -9.46 -3.89 -1.86
CA GLY A 147 -9.86 -5.16 -1.29
C GLY A 147 -8.73 -6.18 -1.35
N ILE A 148 -8.63 -7.06 -0.36
CA ILE A 148 -7.65 -8.17 -0.29
C ILE A 148 -8.39 -9.48 -0.52
N GLY A 149 -7.82 -10.33 -1.41
CA GLY A 149 -8.35 -11.64 -1.73
C GLY A 149 -7.41 -12.42 -2.64
N ALA A 150 -7.92 -13.47 -3.27
CA ALA A 150 -7.20 -14.24 -4.26
C ALA A 150 -7.37 -13.60 -5.65
N VAL A 151 -6.27 -13.17 -6.27
CA VAL A 151 -6.24 -12.71 -7.66
C VAL A 151 -5.81 -13.86 -8.54
N TYR A 152 -6.73 -14.40 -9.31
CA TYR A 152 -6.52 -15.54 -10.20
C TYR A 152 -6.10 -15.09 -11.59
N ASN A 153 -5.18 -15.86 -12.20
CA ASN A 153 -4.85 -15.80 -13.61
C ASN A 153 -5.78 -16.75 -14.37
N GLN A 154 -6.79 -16.22 -15.06
CA GLN A 154 -7.81 -17.02 -15.73
C GLN A 154 -7.21 -17.92 -16.83
N ASP A 155 -6.22 -17.43 -17.59
CA ASP A 155 -5.58 -18.21 -18.64
C ASP A 155 -4.80 -19.41 -18.06
N ALA A 156 -4.23 -19.26 -16.85
CA ALA A 156 -3.57 -20.35 -16.14
C ALA A 156 -4.57 -21.37 -15.58
N LEU A 157 -5.70 -20.89 -15.03
CA LEU A 157 -6.80 -21.76 -14.58
C LEU A 157 -7.38 -22.59 -15.73
N ASP A 158 -7.69 -21.94 -16.86
CA ASP A 158 -8.25 -22.60 -18.04
C ASP A 158 -7.30 -23.69 -18.55
N LYS A 159 -5.98 -23.41 -18.55
CA LYS A 159 -4.95 -24.38 -18.96
C LYS A 159 -4.85 -25.57 -17.98
N ALA A 160 -4.99 -25.33 -16.69
CA ALA A 160 -4.98 -26.37 -15.66
C ALA A 160 -6.31 -27.15 -15.57
N GLY A 161 -7.38 -26.63 -16.19
CA GLY A 161 -8.73 -27.21 -16.09
C GLY A 161 -9.35 -27.04 -14.69
N LEU A 162 -8.87 -26.04 -13.92
CA LEU A 162 -9.32 -25.77 -12.57
C LEU A 162 -10.18 -24.51 -12.50
N THR A 163 -11.07 -24.46 -11.51
CA THR A 163 -11.91 -23.29 -11.22
C THR A 163 -11.62 -22.77 -9.83
N PRO A 164 -11.77 -21.42 -9.58
CA PRO A 164 -11.60 -20.87 -8.24
C PRO A 164 -12.51 -21.59 -7.22
N PRO A 165 -11.97 -21.98 -6.04
CA PRO A 165 -12.72 -22.68 -5.01
C PRO A 165 -13.78 -21.76 -4.38
N GLY A 166 -14.93 -22.32 -4.01
CA GLY A 166 -16.05 -21.63 -3.38
C GLY A 166 -16.19 -21.91 -1.88
N THR A 167 -15.37 -22.81 -1.30
CA THR A 167 -15.39 -23.17 0.12
C THR A 167 -13.96 -23.38 0.63
N TRP A 168 -13.78 -23.43 1.95
CA TRP A 168 -12.48 -23.72 2.56
C TRP A 168 -11.96 -25.12 2.19
N THR A 169 -12.83 -26.13 2.25
CA THR A 169 -12.46 -27.50 1.85
C THR A 169 -12.03 -27.54 0.39
N GLU A 170 -12.82 -26.93 -0.51
CA GLU A 170 -12.44 -26.85 -1.93
C GLU A 170 -11.15 -26.06 -2.16
N LEU A 171 -10.82 -25.09 -1.30
CA LEU A 171 -9.54 -24.36 -1.41
C LEU A 171 -8.35 -25.27 -1.13
N LEU A 172 -8.44 -26.12 -0.13
CA LEU A 172 -7.36 -27.07 0.16
C LEU A 172 -7.23 -28.12 -0.95
N ASP A 173 -8.36 -28.70 -1.42
CA ASP A 173 -8.37 -29.63 -2.56
C ASP A 173 -7.79 -28.96 -3.82
N PHE A 174 -8.17 -27.72 -4.11
CA PHE A 174 -7.63 -26.93 -5.23
C PHE A 174 -6.11 -26.74 -5.12
N CYS A 175 -5.59 -26.52 -3.91
CA CYS A 175 -4.14 -26.40 -3.69
C CYS A 175 -3.41 -27.73 -3.94
N GLU A 176 -3.98 -28.85 -3.46
CA GLU A 176 -3.41 -30.19 -3.66
C GLU A 176 -3.40 -30.58 -5.15
N ASP A 177 -4.52 -30.36 -5.85
CA ASP A 177 -4.65 -30.61 -7.28
C ASP A 177 -3.67 -29.77 -8.11
N ALA A 178 -3.61 -28.46 -7.82
CA ALA A 178 -2.69 -27.53 -8.50
C ALA A 178 -1.22 -27.92 -8.28
N ASN A 179 -0.86 -28.30 -7.05
CA ASN A 179 0.49 -28.76 -6.72
C ASN A 179 0.84 -30.10 -7.37
N ALA A 180 -0.11 -31.02 -7.49
CA ALA A 180 0.07 -32.29 -8.18
C ALA A 180 0.40 -32.10 -9.69
N GLU A 181 -0.22 -31.09 -10.32
CA GLU A 181 0.06 -30.69 -11.72
C GLU A 181 1.34 -29.85 -11.86
N GLY A 182 2.07 -29.59 -10.77
CA GLY A 182 3.32 -28.83 -10.75
C GLY A 182 3.13 -27.31 -10.91
N THR A 183 1.92 -26.80 -10.77
CA THR A 183 1.59 -25.37 -10.84
C THR A 183 0.93 -24.95 -9.52
N PRO A 184 1.67 -24.48 -8.52
CA PRO A 184 1.11 -24.10 -7.22
C PRO A 184 -0.06 -23.11 -7.34
N ALA A 185 -1.02 -23.21 -6.41
CA ALA A 185 -2.22 -22.37 -6.44
C ALA A 185 -1.89 -20.88 -6.37
N PHE A 186 -1.03 -20.48 -5.45
CA PHE A 186 -0.73 -19.07 -5.21
C PHE A 186 0.76 -18.77 -5.14
N ALA A 187 1.15 -17.63 -5.71
CA ALA A 187 2.46 -17.05 -5.47
C ALA A 187 2.48 -16.35 -4.10
N LEU A 188 3.54 -16.57 -3.32
CA LEU A 188 3.75 -15.96 -2.01
C LEU A 188 5.16 -15.37 -1.94
N GLY A 189 5.28 -14.05 -1.89
CA GLY A 189 6.54 -13.30 -1.92
C GLY A 189 6.88 -12.67 -0.59
N ILE A 190 7.11 -13.47 0.45
CA ILE A 190 7.32 -13.03 1.83
C ILE A 190 8.77 -12.70 2.18
N GLN A 191 9.67 -12.57 1.20
CA GLN A 191 10.91 -11.85 1.39
C GLN A 191 10.62 -10.39 1.77
N ASP A 192 9.59 -9.80 1.17
CA ASP A 192 9.01 -8.51 1.58
C ASP A 192 7.98 -8.80 2.68
N ASN A 193 8.31 -8.50 3.93
CA ASN A 193 7.59 -8.99 5.10
C ASN A 193 6.10 -8.54 5.13
N TRP A 194 5.78 -7.36 4.60
CA TRP A 194 4.40 -6.86 4.54
C TRP A 194 3.46 -7.76 3.72
N VAL A 195 3.99 -8.62 2.83
CA VAL A 195 3.17 -9.54 2.04
C VAL A 195 2.57 -10.64 2.91
N THR A 196 3.22 -11.00 4.02
CA THR A 196 2.75 -12.07 4.93
C THR A 196 1.35 -11.83 5.46
N GLN A 197 0.99 -10.57 5.74
CA GLN A 197 -0.30 -10.19 6.31
C GLN A 197 -1.49 -10.45 5.39
N LEU A 198 -1.31 -10.48 4.07
CA LEU A 198 -2.43 -10.43 3.13
C LEU A 198 -3.26 -11.71 3.13
N VAL A 199 -2.60 -12.87 3.19
CA VAL A 199 -3.30 -14.15 3.38
C VAL A 199 -3.99 -14.17 4.75
N LEU A 200 -3.28 -13.74 5.80
CA LEU A 200 -3.84 -13.72 7.15
C LEU A 200 -5.06 -12.79 7.25
N TYR A 201 -5.01 -11.59 6.68
CA TYR A 201 -6.14 -10.65 6.68
C TYR A 201 -7.36 -11.23 5.93
N ALA A 202 -7.12 -11.87 4.78
CA ALA A 202 -8.21 -12.53 4.04
C ALA A 202 -8.90 -13.63 4.86
N LEU A 203 -8.14 -14.37 5.68
CA LEU A 203 -8.68 -15.40 6.59
C LEU A 203 -9.38 -14.78 7.80
N VAL A 204 -8.74 -13.80 8.46
CA VAL A 204 -9.24 -13.15 9.69
C VAL A 204 -10.57 -12.43 9.43
N ALA A 205 -10.77 -11.82 8.27
CA ALA A 205 -12.02 -11.16 7.94
C ALA A 205 -13.23 -12.05 8.22
N THR A 206 -13.21 -13.26 7.73
CA THR A 206 -14.31 -14.23 7.91
C THR A 206 -14.27 -14.92 9.26
N THR A 207 -13.09 -15.34 9.75
CA THR A 207 -12.99 -16.18 10.95
C THR A 207 -13.14 -15.40 12.26
N VAL A 208 -12.74 -14.13 12.28
CA VAL A 208 -12.78 -13.27 13.48
C VAL A 208 -13.93 -12.29 13.41
N TYR A 209 -13.93 -11.43 12.38
CA TYR A 209 -14.87 -10.32 12.29
C TYR A 209 -16.26 -10.73 11.82
N GLY A 210 -16.39 -11.88 11.15
CA GLY A 210 -17.70 -12.45 10.82
C GLY A 210 -18.52 -12.80 12.07
N PRO A 211 -18.01 -13.65 12.97
CA PRO A 211 -18.68 -13.96 14.22
C PRO A 211 -18.72 -12.81 15.23
N ASP A 212 -17.75 -11.89 15.18
CA ASP A 212 -17.59 -10.80 16.16
C ASP A 212 -17.20 -9.48 15.48
N PRO A 213 -18.14 -8.75 14.88
CA PRO A 213 -17.88 -7.43 14.29
C PRO A 213 -17.37 -6.39 15.30
N GLY A 214 -17.54 -6.62 16.59
CA GLY A 214 -17.08 -5.77 17.70
C GLY A 214 -15.70 -6.12 18.23
N PHE A 215 -14.94 -7.01 17.59
CA PHE A 215 -13.66 -7.50 18.09
C PHE A 215 -12.69 -6.37 18.47
N ASP A 216 -12.47 -5.38 17.60
CA ASP A 216 -11.57 -4.25 17.87
C ASP A 216 -12.03 -3.41 19.07
N THR A 217 -13.35 -3.22 19.23
CA THR A 217 -13.90 -2.51 20.40
C THR A 217 -13.62 -3.27 21.69
N ARG A 218 -13.72 -4.60 21.67
CA ARG A 218 -13.39 -5.44 22.83
C ARG A 218 -11.89 -5.44 23.11
N MET A 219 -11.05 -5.48 22.07
CA MET A 219 -9.59 -5.30 22.22
C MET A 219 -9.25 -3.98 22.90
N GLN A 220 -9.83 -2.87 22.45
CA GLN A 220 -9.62 -1.54 23.04
C GLN A 220 -10.11 -1.44 24.49
N ALA A 221 -11.14 -2.21 24.84
CA ALA A 221 -11.67 -2.29 26.21
C ALA A 221 -10.88 -3.29 27.08
N GLY A 222 -9.85 -3.97 26.58
CA GLY A 222 -9.10 -5.02 27.28
C GLY A 222 -9.93 -6.28 27.56
N GLN A 223 -10.96 -6.54 26.75
CA GLN A 223 -11.88 -7.67 26.88
C GLN A 223 -11.63 -8.79 25.87
N ALA A 224 -10.65 -8.62 25.01
CA ALA A 224 -10.20 -9.60 24.03
C ALA A 224 -8.69 -9.50 23.85
N THR A 225 -8.07 -10.58 23.38
CA THR A 225 -6.67 -10.67 22.97
C THR A 225 -6.57 -11.37 21.62
N PHE A 226 -5.46 -11.23 20.91
CA PHE A 226 -5.23 -12.01 19.70
C PHE A 226 -5.09 -13.51 20.02
N ALA A 227 -4.29 -13.85 21.05
CA ALA A 227 -3.98 -15.23 21.42
C ALA A 227 -5.19 -16.02 21.95
N ASP A 228 -6.16 -15.35 22.61
CA ASP A 228 -7.37 -16.01 23.14
C ASP A 228 -8.60 -15.77 22.23
N SER A 229 -8.40 -15.68 20.93
CA SER A 229 -9.46 -15.39 19.96
C SER A 229 -9.36 -16.25 18.69
N PRO A 230 -10.34 -16.21 17.78
CA PRO A 230 -10.27 -16.92 16.51
C PRO A 230 -9.14 -16.48 15.56
N TRP A 231 -8.27 -15.56 15.94
CA TRP A 231 -6.99 -15.31 15.26
C TRP A 231 -6.12 -16.56 15.23
N THR A 232 -6.18 -17.39 16.29
CA THR A 232 -5.54 -18.73 16.30
C THR A 232 -6.04 -19.59 15.15
N THR A 233 -7.35 -19.62 14.91
CA THR A 233 -7.96 -20.36 13.79
C THR A 233 -7.46 -19.82 12.42
N ALA A 234 -7.33 -18.51 12.27
CA ALA A 234 -6.82 -17.93 11.03
C ALA A 234 -5.35 -18.30 10.79
N MET A 235 -4.52 -18.26 11.83
CA MET A 235 -3.12 -18.69 11.76
C MET A 235 -2.98 -20.18 11.41
N ASP A 236 -3.80 -21.05 12.04
CA ASP A 236 -3.84 -22.47 11.72
C ASP A 236 -4.23 -22.71 10.26
N LYS A 237 -5.22 -21.97 9.74
CA LYS A 237 -5.62 -22.05 8.33
C LYS A 237 -4.50 -21.63 7.40
N TYR A 238 -3.76 -20.59 7.73
CA TYR A 238 -2.60 -20.16 6.92
C TYR A 238 -1.54 -21.28 6.86
N GLN A 239 -1.24 -21.94 8.00
CA GLN A 239 -0.35 -23.11 8.01
C GLN A 239 -0.93 -24.31 7.24
N GLN A 240 -2.26 -24.53 7.29
CA GLN A 240 -2.91 -25.57 6.49
C GLN A 240 -2.74 -25.33 5.00
N MET A 241 -2.87 -24.07 4.53
CA MET A 241 -2.59 -23.70 3.13
C MET A 241 -1.14 -24.04 2.75
N ASP A 242 -0.17 -23.73 3.60
CA ASP A 242 1.24 -24.07 3.35
C ASP A 242 1.47 -25.57 3.27
N LYS A 243 0.92 -26.34 4.23
CA LYS A 243 0.99 -27.82 4.26
C LYS A 243 0.29 -28.50 3.09
N ALA A 244 -0.80 -27.92 2.57
CA ALA A 244 -1.50 -28.38 1.37
C ALA A 244 -0.76 -28.05 0.07
N GLY A 245 0.38 -27.35 0.15
CA GLY A 245 1.17 -26.98 -1.02
C GLY A 245 0.57 -25.84 -1.85
N CYS A 246 -0.24 -24.98 -1.21
CA CYS A 246 -0.85 -23.83 -1.88
C CYS A 246 0.18 -22.89 -2.48
N PHE A 247 1.38 -22.79 -1.88
CA PHE A 247 2.41 -21.82 -2.27
C PHE A 247 3.57 -22.47 -3.02
N GLN A 248 4.27 -21.68 -3.85
CA GLN A 248 5.48 -22.14 -4.47
C GLN A 248 6.60 -22.39 -3.45
N LYS A 249 7.58 -23.20 -3.83
CA LYS A 249 8.77 -23.47 -3.00
C LYS A 249 9.52 -22.17 -2.68
N ASN A 250 10.07 -22.10 -1.44
CA ASN A 250 10.90 -20.99 -0.96
C ASN A 250 10.20 -19.60 -0.96
N PRO A 251 9.03 -19.46 -0.32
CA PRO A 251 8.34 -18.16 -0.23
C PRO A 251 9.17 -17.08 0.48
N LEU A 252 9.97 -17.45 1.50
CA LEU A 252 10.90 -16.54 2.22
C LEU A 252 12.00 -15.96 1.31
N GLY A 253 12.41 -16.66 0.28
CA GLY A 253 13.40 -16.20 -0.72
C GLY A 253 12.76 -15.59 -1.96
N THR A 254 11.44 -15.49 -2.02
CA THR A 254 10.70 -14.91 -3.14
C THR A 254 10.30 -13.47 -2.78
N SER A 255 10.74 -12.50 -3.58
CA SER A 255 10.31 -11.11 -3.41
C SER A 255 8.87 -10.88 -3.89
N TYR A 256 8.27 -9.78 -3.46
CA TYR A 256 6.96 -9.35 -3.97
C TYR A 256 6.95 -9.22 -5.51
N GLU A 257 8.01 -8.66 -6.09
CA GLU A 257 8.13 -8.55 -7.55
C GLU A 257 8.25 -9.91 -8.24
N ALA A 258 9.02 -10.85 -7.67
CA ALA A 258 9.14 -12.21 -8.19
C ALA A 258 7.81 -12.97 -8.09
N SER A 259 7.04 -12.78 -7.02
CA SER A 259 5.71 -13.40 -6.86
C SER A 259 4.71 -12.89 -7.91
N GLN A 260 4.77 -11.61 -8.28
CA GLN A 260 3.98 -11.07 -9.39
C GLN A 260 4.34 -11.74 -10.72
N GLU A 261 5.63 -11.97 -10.99
CA GLU A 261 6.08 -12.65 -12.20
C GLU A 261 5.56 -14.08 -12.28
N LEU A 262 5.54 -14.80 -11.15
CA LEU A 262 4.98 -16.15 -11.07
C LEU A 262 3.49 -16.15 -11.45
N ALA A 263 2.71 -15.26 -10.85
CA ALA A 263 1.27 -15.17 -11.09
C ALA A 263 0.95 -14.65 -12.51
N ALA A 264 1.67 -13.62 -12.99
CA ALA A 264 1.43 -13.03 -14.30
C ALA A 264 1.70 -14.00 -15.45
N THR A 265 2.74 -14.84 -15.32
CA THR A 265 3.15 -15.79 -16.35
C THR A 265 2.47 -17.16 -16.24
N GLY A 266 1.58 -17.37 -15.26
CA GLY A 266 0.88 -18.64 -15.05
C GLY A 266 1.77 -19.75 -14.50
N ARG A 267 2.87 -19.40 -13.83
CA ARG A 267 3.68 -20.36 -13.04
C ARG A 267 3.06 -20.66 -11.67
N THR A 268 2.10 -19.84 -11.27
CA THR A 268 1.10 -20.12 -10.25
C THR A 268 -0.27 -19.76 -10.81
N LEU A 269 -1.35 -20.33 -10.26
CA LEU A 269 -2.72 -20.07 -10.73
C LEU A 269 -3.23 -18.70 -10.28
N GLY A 270 -2.60 -18.11 -9.27
CA GLY A 270 -2.95 -16.80 -8.73
C GLY A 270 -1.96 -16.30 -7.70
N ILE A 271 -2.40 -15.30 -6.97
CA ILE A 271 -1.67 -14.66 -5.85
C ILE A 271 -2.70 -14.12 -4.85
N VAL A 272 -2.50 -14.33 -3.55
CA VAL A 272 -3.34 -13.66 -2.53
C VAL A 272 -2.76 -12.28 -2.26
N GLN A 273 -3.51 -11.24 -2.68
CA GLN A 273 -3.03 -9.86 -2.67
C GLN A 273 -4.19 -8.87 -2.67
N GLY A 274 -3.87 -7.60 -2.53
CA GLY A 274 -4.85 -6.56 -2.81
C GLY A 274 -5.05 -6.35 -4.33
N ASN A 275 -6.20 -5.81 -4.68
CA ASN A 275 -6.58 -5.52 -6.08
C ASN A 275 -5.51 -4.70 -6.85
N TRP A 276 -4.69 -3.91 -6.18
CA TRP A 276 -3.59 -3.14 -6.80
C TRP A 276 -2.60 -4.01 -7.58
N VAL A 277 -2.47 -5.30 -7.23
CA VAL A 277 -1.57 -6.21 -7.95
C VAL A 277 -2.03 -6.46 -9.39
N ILE A 278 -3.33 -6.34 -9.68
CA ILE A 278 -3.89 -6.60 -11.01
C ILE A 278 -3.20 -5.73 -12.08
N ALA A 279 -3.00 -4.45 -11.77
CA ALA A 279 -2.31 -3.54 -12.69
C ALA A 279 -0.85 -3.94 -12.91
N LEU A 280 -0.17 -4.42 -11.86
CA LEU A 280 1.21 -4.88 -11.93
C LEU A 280 1.32 -6.19 -12.72
N LEU A 281 0.38 -7.12 -12.55
CA LEU A 281 0.30 -8.35 -13.34
C LEU A 281 0.04 -8.04 -14.83
N LYS A 282 -0.90 -7.12 -15.13
CA LYS A 282 -1.15 -6.65 -16.50
C LYS A 282 0.07 -5.95 -17.11
N GLY A 283 0.89 -5.26 -16.30
CA GLY A 283 2.16 -4.69 -16.75
C GLY A 283 3.16 -5.75 -17.21
N LYS A 284 3.19 -6.92 -16.56
CA LYS A 284 4.05 -8.06 -16.89
C LYS A 284 3.44 -8.96 -18.00
N ASN A 285 2.12 -9.09 -18.03
CA ASN A 285 1.37 -9.83 -19.04
C ASN A 285 0.15 -9.00 -19.51
N PRO A 286 0.33 -8.12 -20.51
CA PRO A 286 -0.72 -7.20 -20.96
C PRO A 286 -2.00 -7.88 -21.50
N ASN A 287 -1.91 -9.13 -21.96
CA ASN A 287 -3.04 -9.91 -22.49
C ASN A 287 -3.65 -10.82 -21.42
N GLY A 288 -3.03 -10.95 -20.24
CA GLY A 288 -3.50 -11.80 -19.15
C GLY A 288 -4.82 -11.33 -18.56
N LYS A 289 -5.68 -12.27 -18.24
CA LYS A 289 -6.97 -12.02 -17.59
C LYS A 289 -6.84 -12.32 -16.10
N PHE A 290 -6.99 -11.29 -15.28
CA PHE A 290 -6.86 -11.40 -13.82
C PHE A 290 -8.16 -11.00 -13.15
N THR A 291 -8.60 -11.76 -12.13
CA THR A 291 -9.86 -11.51 -11.42
C THR A 291 -9.66 -11.67 -9.92
N LEU A 292 -10.09 -10.67 -9.15
CA LEU A 292 -10.11 -10.73 -7.68
C LEU A 292 -11.33 -11.49 -7.21
N LYS A 293 -11.11 -12.41 -6.26
CA LYS A 293 -12.12 -13.17 -5.54
C LYS A 293 -11.86 -13.12 -4.05
N ALA A 294 -12.92 -13.21 -3.23
CA ALA A 294 -12.75 -13.46 -1.80
C ALA A 294 -11.99 -14.78 -1.60
N LEU A 295 -11.06 -14.81 -0.63
CA LEU A 295 -10.41 -16.07 -0.25
C LEU A 295 -11.37 -16.85 0.66
N PRO A 296 -11.77 -18.08 0.30
CA PRO A 296 -12.61 -18.88 1.16
C PRO A 296 -11.92 -19.17 2.51
N ALA A 297 -12.59 -18.90 3.63
CA ALA A 297 -12.09 -19.18 4.96
C ALA A 297 -13.07 -20.05 5.79
N THR A 298 -14.19 -20.46 5.22
CA THR A 298 -15.22 -21.34 5.79
C THR A 298 -15.86 -22.15 4.67
N ASP A 299 -16.62 -23.20 5.02
CA ASP A 299 -17.38 -23.98 4.05
C ASP A 299 -18.79 -23.42 3.80
N THR A 300 -19.09 -22.27 4.38
CA THR A 300 -20.35 -21.54 4.20
C THR A 300 -20.11 -20.24 3.41
N PRO A 301 -20.31 -20.21 2.07
CA PRO A 301 -20.00 -19.04 1.25
C PRO A 301 -20.73 -17.75 1.64
N SER A 302 -21.92 -17.86 2.26
CA SER A 302 -22.68 -16.70 2.74
C SER A 302 -22.02 -15.98 3.92
N GLU A 303 -21.07 -16.62 4.61
CA GLU A 303 -20.31 -16.05 5.73
C GLU A 303 -19.03 -15.35 5.29
N PHE A 304 -18.64 -15.45 4.00
CA PHE A 304 -17.42 -14.78 3.53
C PHE A 304 -17.50 -13.28 3.71
N LEU A 305 -16.44 -12.73 4.29
CA LEU A 305 -16.15 -11.31 4.32
C LEU A 305 -14.84 -11.05 3.57
N MET A 306 -14.75 -9.90 2.94
CA MET A 306 -13.53 -9.44 2.27
C MET A 306 -12.91 -8.29 3.05
N PRO A 307 -11.61 -8.32 3.39
CA PRO A 307 -10.96 -7.12 3.86
C PRO A 307 -11.02 -6.07 2.75
N ALA A 308 -11.72 -4.95 3.00
CA ALA A 308 -11.78 -3.84 2.06
C ALA A 308 -11.81 -2.52 2.82
N ALA A 309 -10.90 -1.62 2.47
CA ALA A 309 -10.68 -0.41 3.23
C ALA A 309 -10.05 0.72 2.38
N ALA A 310 -9.93 1.88 3.02
CA ALA A 310 -9.15 2.99 2.53
C ALA A 310 -7.72 2.54 2.19
N GLY A 311 -7.29 2.78 0.96
CA GLY A 311 -5.90 2.59 0.54
C GLY A 311 -5.00 3.73 0.99
N ALA A 312 -3.68 3.64 0.70
CA ALA A 312 -2.79 4.76 0.90
C ALA A 312 -3.26 5.98 0.09
N GLY A 313 -3.19 7.15 0.71
CA GLY A 313 -3.52 8.42 0.11
C GLY A 313 -2.32 9.36 0.10
N TYR A 314 -2.57 10.66 -0.03
CA TYR A 314 -1.52 11.69 0.03
C TYR A 314 -1.77 12.68 1.14
N GLY A 315 -0.70 12.95 1.90
CA GLY A 315 -0.62 14.01 2.88
C GLY A 315 0.32 15.13 2.44
N VAL A 316 0.11 16.32 2.96
CA VAL A 316 0.96 17.49 2.76
C VAL A 316 1.90 17.65 3.96
N ASN A 317 3.19 17.84 3.71
CA ASN A 317 4.16 18.15 4.74
C ASN A 317 3.85 19.51 5.37
N ALA A 318 3.67 19.55 6.69
CA ALA A 318 3.41 20.81 7.41
C ALA A 318 4.52 21.86 7.22
N LYS A 319 5.73 21.42 6.82
CA LYS A 319 6.89 22.27 6.49
C LYS A 319 7.17 22.36 4.98
N ALA A 320 6.19 22.01 4.13
CA ALA A 320 6.33 22.14 2.68
C ALA A 320 6.77 23.55 2.29
N LYS A 321 7.68 23.64 1.31
CA LYS A 321 8.18 24.93 0.81
C LYS A 321 7.11 25.72 0.07
N ASN A 322 6.25 24.99 -0.66
CA ASN A 322 5.11 25.57 -1.37
C ASN A 322 3.82 24.85 -0.96
N LYS A 323 3.28 25.23 0.21
CA LYS A 323 2.09 24.61 0.79
C LYS A 323 0.86 24.73 -0.10
N GLU A 324 0.67 25.89 -0.73
CA GLU A 324 -0.49 26.13 -1.60
C GLU A 324 -0.46 25.19 -2.82
N LEU A 325 0.71 25.01 -3.43
CA LEU A 325 0.85 24.10 -4.56
C LEU A 325 0.72 22.62 -4.12
N ALA A 326 1.25 22.28 -2.94
CA ALA A 326 1.13 20.94 -2.38
C ALA A 326 -0.35 20.59 -2.09
N VAL A 327 -1.11 21.50 -1.47
CA VAL A 327 -2.55 21.36 -1.26
C VAL A 327 -3.29 21.23 -2.59
N LYS A 328 -2.96 22.08 -3.58
CA LYS A 328 -3.56 22.03 -4.92
C LYS A 328 -3.32 20.69 -5.62
N PHE A 329 -2.16 20.07 -5.41
CA PHE A 329 -1.89 18.73 -5.94
C PHE A 329 -2.79 17.67 -5.27
N VAL A 330 -2.92 17.71 -3.93
CA VAL A 330 -3.81 16.78 -3.22
C VAL A 330 -5.28 17.02 -3.60
N ASP A 331 -5.70 18.27 -3.73
CA ASP A 331 -7.06 18.60 -4.24
C ASP A 331 -7.30 18.04 -5.66
N PHE A 332 -6.28 18.08 -6.52
CA PHE A 332 -6.39 17.47 -7.85
C PHE A 332 -6.52 15.94 -7.77
N VAL A 333 -5.70 15.29 -6.93
CA VAL A 333 -5.80 13.84 -6.70
C VAL A 333 -7.19 13.46 -6.20
N MET A 334 -7.76 14.26 -5.30
CA MET A 334 -9.09 14.05 -4.70
C MET A 334 -10.26 14.52 -5.59
N SER A 335 -9.98 15.09 -6.77
CA SER A 335 -11.02 15.40 -7.76
C SER A 335 -11.51 14.15 -8.49
N PRO A 336 -12.71 14.15 -9.09
CA PRO A 336 -13.19 13.03 -9.89
C PRO A 336 -12.21 12.62 -11.00
N GLU A 337 -11.54 13.58 -11.65
CA GLU A 337 -10.53 13.31 -12.67
C GLU A 337 -9.30 12.62 -12.08
N GLY A 338 -8.72 13.18 -11.02
CA GLY A 338 -7.52 12.65 -10.37
C GLY A 338 -7.74 11.27 -9.78
N MET A 339 -8.84 11.07 -9.05
CA MET A 339 -9.22 9.75 -8.53
C MET A 339 -9.39 8.71 -9.64
N THR A 340 -10.13 9.07 -10.71
CA THR A 340 -10.37 8.16 -11.84
C THR A 340 -9.06 7.74 -12.51
N LEU A 341 -8.13 8.68 -12.72
CA LEU A 341 -6.80 8.37 -13.26
C LEU A 341 -6.05 7.37 -12.39
N PHE A 342 -6.05 7.60 -11.08
CA PHE A 342 -5.41 6.69 -10.12
C PHE A 342 -6.02 5.29 -10.12
N VAL A 343 -7.31 5.21 -9.80
CA VAL A 343 -7.97 3.91 -9.60
C VAL A 343 -8.03 3.09 -10.88
N LYS A 344 -8.18 3.74 -12.03
CA LYS A 344 -8.15 3.06 -13.33
C LYS A 344 -6.79 2.41 -13.60
N LYS A 345 -5.71 3.07 -13.24
CA LYS A 345 -4.35 2.59 -13.43
C LYS A 345 -3.93 1.59 -12.36
N GLN A 346 -4.33 1.81 -11.12
CA GLN A 346 -4.00 0.95 -9.97
C GLN A 346 -4.91 -0.29 -9.90
N GLY A 347 -6.10 -0.26 -10.52
CA GLY A 347 -7.09 -1.33 -10.42
C GLY A 347 -7.88 -1.26 -9.11
N GLY A 348 -8.23 -0.05 -8.63
CA GLY A 348 -8.99 0.20 -7.41
C GLY A 348 -10.41 0.73 -7.66
N LEU A 349 -11.07 1.13 -6.58
CA LEU A 349 -12.36 1.83 -6.60
C LEU A 349 -12.17 3.24 -6.02
N PRO A 350 -12.85 4.29 -6.56
CA PRO A 350 -12.77 5.61 -5.97
C PRO A 350 -13.27 5.63 -4.52
N ALA A 351 -12.65 6.44 -3.67
CA ALA A 351 -13.09 6.63 -2.29
C ALA A 351 -14.35 7.50 -2.18
N LEU A 352 -14.61 8.37 -3.18
CA LEU A 352 -15.84 9.17 -3.29
C LEU A 352 -16.77 8.57 -4.34
N SER A 353 -18.08 8.60 -4.10
CA SER A 353 -19.08 7.92 -4.90
C SER A 353 -19.34 8.55 -6.27
N ASP A 354 -19.33 9.88 -6.38
CA ASP A 354 -19.84 10.60 -7.55
C ASP A 354 -18.78 10.91 -8.62
N THR A 355 -17.86 9.97 -8.86
CA THR A 355 -16.79 10.15 -9.85
C THR A 355 -17.19 9.78 -11.27
N GLY A 356 -18.33 9.12 -11.47
CA GLY A 356 -18.74 8.55 -12.76
C GLY A 356 -17.85 7.37 -13.21
N PHE A 357 -17.04 6.82 -12.33
CA PHE A 357 -16.16 5.68 -12.61
C PHE A 357 -16.95 4.38 -12.72
N THR A 358 -16.66 3.60 -13.76
CA THR A 358 -17.16 2.22 -13.88
C THR A 358 -16.02 1.25 -13.58
N PRO A 359 -16.14 0.39 -12.56
CA PRO A 359 -15.13 -0.59 -12.22
C PRO A 359 -14.83 -1.57 -13.37
N ASP A 360 -13.59 -2.01 -13.49
CA ASP A 360 -13.20 -3.11 -14.37
C ASP A 360 -13.85 -4.42 -13.90
N ALA A 361 -14.19 -5.31 -14.84
CA ALA A 361 -14.81 -6.61 -14.54
C ALA A 361 -13.99 -7.47 -13.56
N SER A 362 -12.66 -7.26 -13.48
CA SER A 362 -11.79 -7.91 -12.51
C SER A 362 -12.12 -7.59 -11.05
N LEU A 363 -12.88 -6.51 -10.79
CA LEU A 363 -13.26 -6.03 -9.45
C LEU A 363 -14.75 -6.25 -9.13
N THR A 364 -15.48 -7.01 -9.98
CA THR A 364 -16.92 -7.21 -9.79
C THR A 364 -17.24 -7.74 -8.39
N GLU A 365 -16.47 -8.71 -7.90
CA GLU A 365 -16.72 -9.29 -6.57
C GLU A 365 -16.44 -8.31 -5.44
N LEU A 366 -15.35 -7.53 -5.51
CA LEU A 366 -15.08 -6.47 -4.54
C LEU A 366 -16.24 -5.45 -4.50
N SER A 367 -16.74 -5.05 -5.67
CA SER A 367 -17.87 -4.12 -5.75
C SER A 367 -19.15 -4.72 -5.16
N THR A 368 -19.37 -6.03 -5.34
CA THR A 368 -20.51 -6.74 -4.75
C THR A 368 -20.37 -6.80 -3.23
N PHE A 369 -19.21 -7.18 -2.71
CA PHE A 369 -18.97 -7.26 -1.25
C PHE A 369 -19.14 -5.91 -0.57
N LEU A 370 -18.67 -4.82 -1.19
CA LEU A 370 -18.89 -3.46 -0.71
C LEU A 370 -20.38 -3.06 -0.75
N GLY A 371 -21.08 -3.42 -1.82
CA GLY A 371 -22.51 -3.11 -1.97
C GLY A 371 -23.41 -3.87 -1.01
N ASP A 372 -23.01 -5.09 -0.61
CA ASP A 372 -23.74 -5.97 0.29
C ASP A 372 -23.33 -5.80 1.78
N ASP A 373 -22.46 -4.82 2.09
CA ASP A 373 -21.91 -4.58 3.43
C ASP A 373 -21.19 -5.83 4.00
N ARG A 374 -20.51 -6.58 3.13
CA ARG A 374 -19.77 -7.81 3.44
C ARG A 374 -18.27 -7.58 3.48
N THR A 375 -17.86 -6.43 3.99
CA THR A 375 -16.45 -6.05 4.09
C THR A 375 -16.07 -5.71 5.53
N VAL A 376 -14.78 -5.81 5.82
CA VAL A 376 -14.19 -5.36 7.08
C VAL A 376 -12.99 -4.46 6.79
N PRO A 377 -12.68 -3.45 7.63
CA PRO A 377 -11.46 -2.66 7.49
C PRO A 377 -10.20 -3.52 7.49
N PHE A 378 -9.09 -3.01 6.98
CA PHE A 378 -7.80 -3.65 7.23
C PHE A 378 -7.48 -3.54 8.72
N MET A 379 -7.16 -4.68 9.33
CA MET A 379 -7.10 -4.87 10.78
C MET A 379 -6.13 -3.90 11.46
N ASP A 380 -4.97 -3.67 10.84
CA ASP A 380 -3.92 -2.80 11.38
C ASP A 380 -4.31 -1.32 11.45
N GLN A 381 -5.27 -0.87 10.63
CA GLN A 381 -5.64 0.56 10.58
C GLN A 381 -6.17 1.08 11.92
N LEU A 382 -6.77 0.22 12.73
CA LEU A 382 -7.35 0.58 14.04
C LEU A 382 -6.48 0.17 15.23
N TRP A 383 -5.34 -0.47 15.03
CA TRP A 383 -4.44 -0.86 16.12
C TRP A 383 -3.80 0.36 16.78
N PRO A 384 -3.50 0.29 18.10
CA PRO A 384 -3.08 1.46 18.87
C PRO A 384 -1.70 2.00 18.48
N ASN A 385 -0.86 1.15 17.87
CA ASN A 385 0.50 1.53 17.45
C ASN A 385 1.07 0.57 16.38
N PRO A 386 2.09 1.02 15.61
CA PRO A 386 2.69 0.22 14.53
C PRO A 386 3.45 -1.03 14.96
N LYS A 387 3.79 -1.19 16.24
CA LYS A 387 4.56 -2.36 16.69
C LYS A 387 3.74 -3.63 16.55
N VAL A 388 2.42 -3.57 16.76
CA VAL A 388 1.52 -4.72 16.61
C VAL A 388 1.64 -5.32 15.21
N GLN A 389 1.58 -4.47 14.17
CA GLN A 389 1.78 -4.94 12.80
C GLN A 389 3.21 -5.50 12.59
N GLN A 390 4.22 -4.81 13.11
CA GLN A 390 5.61 -5.26 12.96
C GLN A 390 5.84 -6.65 13.57
N SER A 391 5.31 -6.90 14.78
CA SER A 391 5.40 -8.22 15.44
C SER A 391 4.67 -9.29 14.64
N MET A 392 3.51 -8.99 14.08
CA MET A 392 2.81 -9.91 13.20
C MET A 392 3.62 -10.23 11.93
N LEU A 393 4.14 -9.21 11.24
CA LEU A 393 4.86 -9.39 9.99
C LEU A 393 6.15 -10.19 10.16
N SER A 394 6.98 -9.85 11.16
CA SER A 394 8.22 -10.58 11.45
C SER A 394 7.92 -11.98 11.99
N GLY A 395 6.96 -12.09 12.90
CA GLY A 395 6.56 -13.38 13.47
C GLY A 395 6.01 -14.35 12.42
N LEU A 396 5.28 -13.88 11.42
CA LEU A 396 4.85 -14.73 10.31
C LEU A 396 6.02 -15.25 9.48
N GLN A 397 7.05 -14.44 9.20
CA GLN A 397 8.28 -14.93 8.55
C GLN A 397 9.00 -15.98 9.43
N GLU A 398 9.02 -15.79 10.75
CA GLU A 398 9.59 -16.75 11.71
C GLU A 398 8.79 -18.07 11.73
N VAL A 399 7.45 -18.03 11.62
CA VAL A 399 6.60 -19.22 11.49
C VAL A 399 6.95 -19.98 10.21
N PHE A 400 7.11 -19.29 9.06
CA PHE A 400 7.50 -19.94 7.81
C PHE A 400 8.93 -20.48 7.79
N SER A 401 9.79 -20.07 8.73
CA SER A 401 11.16 -20.56 8.92
C SER A 401 11.29 -21.53 10.10
N ASP A 402 10.19 -21.97 10.71
CA ASP A 402 10.15 -22.84 11.90
C ASP A 402 10.90 -22.24 13.11
N GLN A 403 10.99 -20.91 13.21
CA GLN A 403 11.66 -20.22 14.32
C GLN A 403 10.69 -19.71 15.39
N SER A 404 9.40 -19.65 15.10
CA SER A 404 8.34 -19.26 16.04
C SER A 404 7.08 -20.08 15.77
N THR A 405 6.18 -20.07 16.73
CA THR A 405 4.85 -20.68 16.62
C THR A 405 3.78 -19.60 16.41
N PRO A 406 2.61 -19.93 15.81
CA PRO A 406 1.47 -19.02 15.74
C PRO A 406 1.10 -18.38 17.07
N ASP A 407 1.09 -19.17 18.17
CA ASP A 407 0.74 -18.70 19.50
C ASP A 407 1.75 -17.66 20.02
N GLU A 408 3.05 -17.87 19.80
CA GLU A 408 4.09 -16.90 20.20
C GLU A 408 3.93 -15.57 19.44
N VAL A 409 3.58 -15.63 18.15
CA VAL A 409 3.31 -14.44 17.35
C VAL A 409 2.10 -13.67 17.90
N LEU A 410 0.99 -14.35 18.17
CA LEU A 410 -0.22 -13.71 18.71
C LEU A 410 0.02 -13.10 20.10
N GLN A 411 0.79 -13.78 20.98
CA GLN A 411 1.18 -13.24 22.29
C GLN A 411 2.10 -12.03 22.17
N ALA A 412 3.01 -11.98 21.19
CA ALA A 412 3.82 -10.82 20.91
C ALA A 412 2.96 -9.63 20.43
N MET A 413 1.98 -9.88 19.56
CA MET A 413 1.01 -8.88 19.15
C MET A 413 0.21 -8.32 20.34
N ASP A 414 -0.26 -9.16 21.27
CA ASP A 414 -0.97 -8.76 22.50
C ASP A 414 -0.09 -7.87 23.39
N THR A 415 1.18 -8.25 23.55
CA THR A 415 2.16 -7.46 24.32
C THR A 415 2.34 -6.08 23.71
N ASP A 416 2.50 -6.00 22.39
CA ASP A 416 2.69 -4.73 21.70
C ASP A 416 1.39 -3.90 21.64
N TYR A 417 0.23 -4.55 21.55
CA TYR A 417 -1.06 -3.88 21.58
C TYR A 417 -1.24 -3.07 22.87
N THR A 418 -0.86 -3.65 23.99
CA THR A 418 -0.98 -3.01 25.31
C THR A 418 0.15 -2.01 25.61
N SER A 419 1.31 -2.10 24.94
CA SER A 419 2.49 -1.26 25.20
C SER A 419 2.37 0.17 24.67
N GLY A 420 1.36 0.50 23.89
CA GLY A 420 1.18 1.79 23.20
C GLY A 420 0.02 2.65 23.71
N SER A 421 -0.66 2.19 24.73
CA SER A 421 -1.81 2.90 25.35
C SER A 421 -1.37 3.95 26.38
#